data_da2020d27e0a7dd1b67efc4f8b71ba40
#
_entry.id   da2020d27e0a7dd1b67efc4f8b71ba40
#
_cell.length_a   1.000
_cell.length_b   1.000
_cell.length_c   1.000
_cell.angle_alpha   90.00
_cell.angle_beta   90.00
_cell.angle_gamma   90.00
#
_symmetry.space_group_name_H-M   'P 1'
#
loop_
_entity.id
_entity.type
_entity.pdbx_description
1 polymer ?
#
loop_
_entity_poly.entity_id
_entity_poly.type
_entity_poly.pdbx_seq_one_letter_code
_entity_poly.pdbx_strand_id
1 'polypeptide(L)'
;MTDTDVKIDFESTAFRAVMIEPLPSSPKKRTWIGEELQPMGTYAGVIPYYATVQDVEAIQDHEKSDSGFSDKDWWWNHQRIRFLNGKIGLKFLIFVVPFTWILTLVIGGMATVGWGVLSVGRHYDLSGILVGGLGFILVPGWMLFAFWIARPTTNWIMSTGIGFILKPFEKTINKRLDATLEDGCSEFNRVDGQVRIALGRGRYFEAPFVEFDAYVERVVQHGGIFYRLMLVHHYIQKTFNKTGFSTIESEKSEVLALWDMLQRYMDVTQPLPDTPRLEPFRHLDPVTAEHDRKTGRNPRYWRDLDLESWKDGEGWTEVHQRQSRFPWGSRTCKLTPQLGKISMEEYRKLRPPGAWPI
;
A
#
# COMPACT_ATOMS: atom_id res chain seq x y z
N MET A 1 -18.09 -21.00 -23.54
CA MET A 1 -17.38 -19.74 -23.80
C MET A 1 -15.91 -20.09 -23.84
N THR A 2 -15.31 -19.95 -24.99
CA THR A 2 -13.92 -20.33 -25.26
C THR A 2 -13.01 -19.38 -24.50
N ASP A 3 -12.45 -19.92 -23.41
CA ASP A 3 -11.36 -19.32 -22.66
C ASP A 3 -10.16 -19.29 -23.62
N THR A 4 -9.89 -18.16 -24.20
CA THR A 4 -8.65 -17.93 -24.92
C THR A 4 -7.58 -17.83 -23.86
N ASP A 5 -6.93 -18.96 -23.56
CA ASP A 5 -5.68 -19.04 -22.82
C ASP A 5 -4.67 -18.08 -23.47
N VAL A 6 -4.65 -16.84 -23.03
CA VAL A 6 -3.63 -15.88 -23.43
C VAL A 6 -2.35 -16.32 -22.73
N LYS A 7 -1.62 -17.21 -23.40
CA LYS A 7 -0.30 -17.65 -22.96
C LYS A 7 0.57 -16.41 -22.85
N ILE A 8 0.99 -16.07 -21.63
CA ILE A 8 1.87 -14.92 -21.43
C ILE A 8 3.22 -15.25 -22.02
N ASP A 9 3.65 -14.44 -22.96
CA ASP A 9 5.02 -14.46 -23.45
C ASP A 9 5.81 -13.38 -22.70
N PHE A 10 6.71 -13.81 -21.82
CA PHE A 10 7.57 -12.89 -21.08
C PHE A 10 8.60 -12.27 -22.01
N GLU A 11 8.75 -10.98 -21.97
CA GLU A 11 9.75 -10.25 -22.76
C GLU A 11 11.18 -10.69 -22.43
N SER A 12 12.10 -10.42 -23.33
CA SER A 12 13.53 -10.69 -23.11
C SER A 12 14.08 -9.91 -21.90
N THR A 13 13.54 -8.74 -21.63
CA THR A 13 13.87 -7.84 -20.52
C THR A 13 13.32 -8.29 -19.16
N ALA A 14 12.39 -9.29 -19.14
CA ALA A 14 11.83 -9.81 -17.90
C ALA A 14 12.92 -10.30 -16.95
N PHE A 15 12.78 -10.02 -15.66
CA PHE A 15 13.80 -10.37 -14.67
C PHE A 15 13.90 -11.88 -14.47
N ARG A 16 15.13 -12.38 -14.56
CA ARG A 16 15.50 -13.80 -14.35
C ARG A 16 16.71 -13.86 -13.42
N ALA A 17 16.50 -14.27 -12.18
CA ALA A 17 17.57 -14.31 -11.18
C ALA A 17 18.70 -15.30 -11.49
N VAL A 18 18.46 -16.26 -12.37
CA VAL A 18 19.47 -17.24 -12.86
C VAL A 18 20.28 -16.71 -14.02
N MET A 19 19.83 -15.62 -14.68
CA MET A 19 20.44 -15.05 -15.89
C MET A 19 20.55 -13.52 -15.76
N ILE A 20 21.02 -13.03 -14.61
CA ILE A 20 21.26 -11.59 -14.45
C ILE A 20 22.43 -11.18 -15.35
N GLU A 21 22.14 -10.27 -16.26
CA GLU A 21 23.14 -9.68 -17.17
C GLU A 21 24.25 -8.95 -16.40
N PRO A 22 25.44 -8.79 -17.00
CA PRO A 22 26.50 -7.98 -16.44
C PRO A 22 26.04 -6.56 -16.08
N LEU A 23 26.44 -6.07 -14.92
CA LEU A 23 26.03 -4.78 -14.39
C LEU A 23 27.23 -3.91 -14.05
N PRO A 24 27.13 -2.59 -14.12
CA PRO A 24 28.17 -1.69 -13.65
C PRO A 24 28.29 -1.72 -12.11
N SER A 25 29.42 -1.25 -11.61
CA SER A 25 29.63 -1.12 -10.18
C SER A 25 28.61 -0.18 -9.56
N SER A 26 28.01 -0.59 -8.45
CA SER A 26 27.17 0.31 -7.66
C SER A 26 28.02 1.40 -7.00
N PRO A 27 27.55 2.65 -6.96
CA PRO A 27 28.19 3.68 -6.16
C PRO A 27 28.16 3.30 -4.68
N LYS A 28 29.06 3.88 -3.89
CA LYS A 28 29.07 3.66 -2.44
C LYS A 28 27.71 4.03 -1.85
N LYS A 29 27.08 3.08 -1.18
CA LYS A 29 25.76 3.25 -0.59
C LYS A 29 25.85 4.13 0.66
N ARG A 30 24.93 5.07 0.79
CA ARG A 30 24.75 5.80 2.04
C ARG A 30 23.87 4.95 2.95
N THR A 31 24.39 4.64 4.13
CA THR A 31 23.60 4.05 5.21
C THR A 31 23.12 5.17 6.13
N TRP A 32 21.84 5.21 6.41
CA TRP A 32 21.26 6.11 7.40
C TRP A 32 21.12 5.39 8.74
N ILE A 33 21.15 6.13 9.83
CA ILE A 33 20.93 5.54 11.15
C ILE A 33 19.52 4.94 11.19
N GLY A 34 19.43 3.64 11.51
CA GLY A 34 18.16 2.91 11.57
C GLY A 34 17.73 2.26 10.25
N GLU A 35 18.54 2.34 9.22
CA GLU A 35 18.30 1.66 7.94
C GLU A 35 19.22 0.47 7.76
N GLU A 36 18.66 -0.66 7.30
CA GLU A 36 19.40 -1.86 6.95
C GLU A 36 19.18 -2.19 5.47
N LEU A 37 20.30 -2.23 4.72
CA LEU A 37 20.26 -2.55 3.30
C LEU A 37 19.92 -4.02 3.07
N GLN A 38 18.97 -4.25 2.19
CA GLN A 38 18.61 -5.55 1.64
C GLN A 38 18.85 -5.53 0.13
N PRO A 39 20.03 -5.91 -0.35
CA PRO A 39 20.37 -5.81 -1.77
C PRO A 39 19.44 -6.67 -2.62
N MET A 40 19.21 -6.24 -3.85
CA MET A 40 18.56 -7.04 -4.88
C MET A 40 19.29 -8.39 -5.07
N GLY A 41 18.52 -9.42 -5.36
CA GLY A 41 19.05 -10.76 -5.56
C GLY A 41 19.38 -11.51 -4.27
N THR A 42 19.21 -10.89 -3.10
CA THR A 42 19.33 -11.54 -1.81
C THR A 42 17.99 -12.09 -1.38
N TYR A 43 17.69 -13.33 -1.70
CA TYR A 43 16.45 -13.99 -1.28
C TYR A 43 16.66 -15.48 -0.97
N ALA A 44 15.72 -16.05 -0.25
CA ALA A 44 15.80 -17.42 0.20
C ALA A 44 15.63 -18.45 -0.92
N GLY A 45 16.21 -19.63 -0.75
CA GLY A 45 15.96 -20.77 -1.62
C GLY A 45 14.55 -21.37 -1.48
N VAL A 46 13.96 -21.23 -0.28
CA VAL A 46 12.60 -21.68 0.04
C VAL A 46 11.67 -20.48 0.05
N ILE A 47 10.48 -20.63 -0.51
CA ILE A 47 9.47 -19.57 -0.54
C ILE A 47 8.78 -19.52 0.84
N PRO A 48 8.94 -18.42 1.62
CA PRO A 48 8.15 -18.23 2.83
C PRO A 48 6.72 -17.81 2.44
N TYR A 49 5.77 -18.12 3.30
CA TYR A 49 4.43 -17.55 3.14
C TYR A 49 4.45 -16.06 3.43
N TYR A 50 3.77 -15.31 2.57
CA TYR A 50 3.42 -13.93 2.81
C TYR A 50 1.90 -13.78 2.71
N ALA A 51 1.25 -13.63 3.86
CA ALA A 51 -0.18 -13.42 3.93
C ALA A 51 -0.50 -12.52 5.12
N THR A 52 -1.47 -11.65 4.94
CA THR A 52 -2.07 -10.87 6.02
C THR A 52 -3.56 -11.17 6.09
N VAL A 53 -4.16 -10.92 7.26
CA VAL A 53 -5.62 -11.05 7.44
C VAL A 53 -6.35 -10.19 6.42
N GLN A 54 -5.88 -8.96 6.22
CA GLN A 54 -6.46 -8.01 5.28
C GLN A 54 -6.38 -8.50 3.82
N ASP A 55 -5.33 -9.24 3.45
CA ASP A 55 -5.21 -9.79 2.11
C ASP A 55 -6.20 -10.93 1.88
N VAL A 56 -6.44 -11.77 2.88
CA VAL A 56 -7.45 -12.85 2.82
C VAL A 56 -8.84 -12.25 2.76
N GLU A 57 -9.16 -11.28 3.62
CA GLU A 57 -10.44 -10.54 3.58
C GLU A 57 -10.67 -9.92 2.20
N ALA A 58 -9.67 -9.23 1.67
CA ALA A 58 -9.78 -8.54 0.39
C ALA A 58 -10.09 -9.49 -0.78
N ILE A 59 -9.45 -10.68 -0.82
CA ILE A 59 -9.68 -11.63 -1.91
C ILE A 59 -11.05 -12.29 -1.80
N GLN A 60 -11.49 -12.64 -0.59
CA GLN A 60 -12.80 -13.23 -0.37
C GLN A 60 -13.94 -12.24 -0.63
N ASP A 61 -13.78 -10.97 -0.27
CA ASP A 61 -14.78 -9.93 -0.54
C ASP A 61 -14.82 -9.57 -2.03
N HIS A 62 -13.68 -9.57 -2.70
CA HIS A 62 -13.66 -9.37 -4.16
C HIS A 62 -14.35 -10.51 -4.90
N GLU A 63 -14.12 -11.76 -4.51
CA GLU A 63 -14.78 -12.92 -5.12
C GLU A 63 -16.31 -12.89 -4.97
N LYS A 64 -16.83 -12.36 -3.87
CA LYS A 64 -18.29 -12.16 -3.69
C LYS A 64 -18.86 -11.17 -4.70
N SER A 65 -18.09 -10.19 -5.12
CA SER A 65 -18.50 -9.16 -6.09
C SER A 65 -18.19 -9.53 -7.54
N ASP A 66 -17.09 -10.23 -7.78
CA ASP A 66 -16.61 -10.67 -9.10
C ASP A 66 -15.93 -12.03 -8.99
N SER A 67 -16.69 -13.11 -9.09
CA SER A 67 -16.18 -14.49 -9.02
C SER A 67 -15.22 -14.87 -10.15
N GLY A 68 -15.26 -14.14 -11.26
CA GLY A 68 -14.36 -14.34 -12.41
C GLY A 68 -13.05 -13.57 -12.31
N PHE A 69 -12.89 -12.69 -11.35
CA PHE A 69 -11.74 -11.77 -11.24
C PHE A 69 -11.46 -11.06 -12.56
N SER A 70 -12.54 -10.70 -13.29
CA SER A 70 -12.48 -10.06 -14.61
C SER A 70 -12.22 -8.55 -14.50
N ASP A 71 -12.23 -7.99 -13.30
CA ASP A 71 -11.96 -6.59 -13.04
C ASP A 71 -10.57 -6.20 -13.52
N LYS A 72 -10.53 -5.31 -14.51
CA LYS A 72 -9.29 -4.80 -15.09
C LYS A 72 -8.44 -4.03 -14.08
N ASP A 73 -9.05 -3.58 -13.00
CA ASP A 73 -8.44 -2.78 -11.96
C ASP A 73 -7.91 -3.60 -10.77
N TRP A 74 -7.86 -4.95 -10.92
CA TRP A 74 -7.25 -5.78 -9.90
C TRP A 74 -5.77 -5.42 -9.70
N TRP A 75 -5.43 -5.05 -8.47
CA TRP A 75 -4.13 -4.47 -8.12
C TRP A 75 -2.96 -5.44 -8.24
N TRP A 76 -3.21 -6.72 -7.93
CA TRP A 76 -2.21 -7.77 -7.96
C TRP A 76 -2.68 -8.91 -8.86
N ASN A 77 -1.95 -9.18 -9.89
CA ASN A 77 -2.21 -10.31 -10.78
C ASN A 77 -0.89 -10.94 -11.25
N HIS A 78 -0.97 -11.91 -12.15
CA HIS A 78 0.19 -12.63 -12.68
C HIS A 78 1.11 -11.80 -13.57
N GLN A 79 0.67 -10.63 -14.04
CA GLN A 79 1.44 -9.74 -14.92
C GLN A 79 2.04 -8.55 -14.16
N ARG A 80 1.31 -7.99 -13.19
CA ARG A 80 1.73 -6.77 -12.48
C ARG A 80 1.20 -6.71 -11.06
N ILE A 81 2.00 -6.13 -10.19
CA ILE A 81 1.58 -5.68 -8.86
C ILE A 81 1.53 -4.16 -8.90
N ARG A 82 0.34 -3.59 -8.66
CA ARG A 82 0.12 -2.14 -8.60
C ARG A 82 -0.12 -1.69 -7.18
N PHE A 83 0.28 -0.46 -6.89
CA PHE A 83 0.07 0.16 -5.59
C PHE A 83 -0.03 1.68 -5.73
N LEU A 84 -0.81 2.29 -4.83
CA LEU A 84 -0.96 3.74 -4.80
C LEU A 84 0.23 4.40 -4.11
N ASN A 85 0.68 5.51 -4.66
CA ASN A 85 1.53 6.42 -3.90
C ASN A 85 0.71 7.03 -2.77
N GLY A 86 1.23 6.96 -1.54
CA GLY A 86 0.59 7.53 -0.37
C GLY A 86 0.45 9.05 -0.47
N LYS A 87 -0.47 9.53 -1.32
CA LYS A 87 -0.86 10.94 -1.31
C LYS A 87 -1.68 11.19 -0.05
N ILE A 88 -1.21 12.07 0.80
CA ILE A 88 -1.86 12.55 2.01
C ILE A 88 -3.28 13.11 1.74
N GLY A 89 -3.59 13.50 0.47
CA GLY A 89 -4.80 14.23 0.14
C GLY A 89 -6.11 13.56 0.58
N LEU A 90 -6.33 12.28 0.30
CA LEU A 90 -7.57 11.60 0.68
C LEU A 90 -7.59 11.23 2.17
N LYS A 91 -6.44 10.83 2.73
CA LYS A 91 -6.30 10.57 4.17
C LYS A 91 -6.47 11.85 4.99
N PHE A 92 -6.08 13.00 4.43
CA PHE A 92 -6.28 14.30 5.07
C PHE A 92 -7.76 14.66 5.23
N LEU A 93 -8.62 14.32 4.26
CA LEU A 93 -10.07 14.56 4.37
C LEU A 93 -10.70 13.80 5.54
N ILE A 94 -10.23 12.59 5.83
CA ILE A 94 -10.71 11.79 6.98
C ILE A 94 -10.47 12.51 8.31
N PHE A 95 -9.44 13.34 8.40
CA PHE A 95 -9.15 14.13 9.59
C PHE A 95 -9.78 15.53 9.53
N VAL A 96 -9.74 16.19 8.37
CA VAL A 96 -10.21 17.57 8.23
C VAL A 96 -11.72 17.67 8.40
N VAL A 97 -12.49 16.74 7.85
CA VAL A 97 -13.96 16.78 7.94
C VAL A 97 -14.45 16.66 9.39
N PRO A 98 -14.04 15.64 10.18
CA PRO A 98 -14.40 15.56 11.60
C PRO A 98 -13.90 16.77 12.40
N PHE A 99 -12.67 17.17 12.18
CA PHE A 99 -12.08 18.32 12.90
C PHE A 99 -12.85 19.61 12.63
N THR A 100 -13.12 19.91 11.37
CA THR A 100 -13.88 21.11 10.98
C THR A 100 -15.30 21.07 11.55
N TRP A 101 -15.94 19.90 11.56
CA TRP A 101 -17.27 19.72 12.12
C TRP A 101 -17.28 19.97 13.63
N ILE A 102 -16.35 19.37 14.38
CA ILE A 102 -16.24 19.59 15.83
C ILE A 102 -15.96 21.07 16.14
N LEU A 103 -15.07 21.69 15.37
CA LEU A 103 -14.77 23.12 15.51
C LEU A 103 -16.01 24.00 15.28
N THR A 104 -16.79 23.68 14.26
CA THR A 104 -18.04 24.37 13.93
C THR A 104 -19.07 24.20 15.06
N LEU A 105 -19.24 22.98 15.59
CA LEU A 105 -20.14 22.71 16.71
C LEU A 105 -19.74 23.49 17.96
N VAL A 106 -18.46 23.46 18.31
CA VAL A 106 -18.00 24.08 19.56
C VAL A 106 -17.96 25.62 19.42
N ILE A 107 -17.18 26.15 18.47
CA ILE A 107 -16.97 27.59 18.35
C ILE A 107 -18.20 28.27 17.73
N GLY A 108 -18.72 27.77 16.63
CA GLY A 108 -19.90 28.32 15.96
C GLY A 108 -21.12 28.27 16.86
N GLY A 109 -21.32 27.15 17.54
CA GLY A 109 -22.43 27.00 18.49
C GLY A 109 -22.31 27.95 19.72
N MET A 110 -21.13 28.07 20.30
CA MET A 110 -20.90 29.07 21.40
C MET A 110 -21.19 30.49 20.94
N ALA A 111 -20.73 30.87 19.74
CA ALA A 111 -20.95 32.19 19.17
C ALA A 111 -22.47 32.42 18.91
N THR A 112 -23.19 31.45 18.39
CA THR A 112 -24.65 31.57 18.12
C THR A 112 -25.46 31.66 19.42
N VAL A 113 -25.13 30.84 20.42
CA VAL A 113 -25.78 30.91 21.76
C VAL A 113 -25.46 32.23 22.44
N GLY A 114 -24.21 32.68 22.42
CA GLY A 114 -23.82 33.98 22.99
C GLY A 114 -24.52 35.16 22.31
N TRP A 115 -24.57 35.17 20.97
CA TRP A 115 -25.29 36.18 20.22
C TRP A 115 -26.79 36.14 20.49
N GLY A 116 -27.40 34.95 20.61
CA GLY A 116 -28.80 34.73 20.96
C GLY A 116 -29.11 35.33 22.33
N VAL A 117 -28.29 35.09 23.35
CA VAL A 117 -28.45 35.66 24.70
C VAL A 117 -28.41 37.20 24.68
N LEU A 118 -27.45 37.77 23.92
CA LEU A 118 -27.35 39.22 23.77
C LEU A 118 -28.53 39.80 23.00
N SER A 119 -29.03 39.11 21.98
CA SER A 119 -30.19 39.54 21.20
C SER A 119 -31.47 39.55 22.01
N VAL A 120 -31.73 38.49 22.81
CA VAL A 120 -32.86 38.38 23.72
C VAL A 120 -32.78 39.45 24.78
N GLY A 121 -31.58 39.66 25.36
CA GLY A 121 -31.34 40.73 26.36
C GLY A 121 -31.71 42.12 25.85
N ARG A 122 -31.36 42.44 24.60
CA ARG A 122 -31.72 43.72 23.98
C ARG A 122 -33.22 43.82 23.63
N HIS A 123 -33.83 42.73 23.18
CA HIS A 123 -35.23 42.75 22.79
C HIS A 123 -36.20 42.93 23.95
N TYR A 124 -35.86 42.34 25.10
CA TYR A 124 -36.70 42.41 26.33
C TYR A 124 -36.17 43.41 27.38
N ASP A 125 -35.19 44.24 27.02
CA ASP A 125 -34.56 45.23 27.90
C ASP A 125 -34.13 44.67 29.27
N LEU A 126 -33.52 43.47 29.25
CA LEU A 126 -33.09 42.77 30.44
C LEU A 126 -31.87 43.46 31.06
N SER A 127 -31.79 43.44 32.40
CA SER A 127 -30.60 43.96 33.08
C SER A 127 -29.33 43.24 32.67
N GLY A 128 -28.20 43.98 32.63
CA GLY A 128 -26.90 43.41 32.24
C GLY A 128 -26.48 42.22 33.12
N ILE A 129 -26.89 42.20 34.39
CA ILE A 129 -26.62 41.07 35.29
C ILE A 129 -27.35 39.82 34.87
N LEU A 130 -28.62 39.93 34.44
CA LEU A 130 -29.39 38.79 33.95
C LEU A 130 -28.83 38.24 32.62
N VAL A 131 -28.47 39.13 31.69
CA VAL A 131 -27.86 38.73 30.40
C VAL A 131 -26.51 38.05 30.63
N GLY A 132 -25.68 38.59 31.52
CA GLY A 132 -24.40 37.98 31.89
C GLY A 132 -24.58 36.63 32.59
N GLY A 133 -25.53 36.48 33.50
CA GLY A 133 -25.85 35.21 34.15
C GLY A 133 -26.34 34.14 33.18
N LEU A 134 -27.24 34.50 32.26
CA LEU A 134 -27.71 33.59 31.19
C LEU A 134 -26.56 33.14 30.28
N GLY A 135 -25.70 34.07 29.87
CA GLY A 135 -24.54 33.78 29.09
C GLY A 135 -23.56 32.81 29.77
N PHE A 136 -23.33 33.07 31.08
CA PHE A 136 -22.46 32.22 31.90
C PHE A 136 -22.95 30.80 32.08
N ILE A 137 -24.25 30.54 32.00
CA ILE A 137 -24.85 29.20 32.09
C ILE A 137 -24.98 28.55 30.70
N LEU A 138 -25.53 29.29 29.73
CA LEU A 138 -25.89 28.71 28.43
C LEU A 138 -24.68 28.42 27.52
N VAL A 139 -23.63 29.27 27.59
CA VAL A 139 -22.44 29.03 26.74
C VAL A 139 -21.64 27.80 27.19
N PRO A 140 -21.30 27.60 28.47
CA PRO A 140 -20.70 26.36 28.95
C PRO A 140 -21.64 25.16 28.80
N GLY A 141 -22.94 25.34 29.03
CA GLY A 141 -23.94 24.29 28.79
C GLY A 141 -23.95 23.81 27.34
N TRP A 142 -23.87 24.72 26.37
CA TRP A 142 -23.70 24.39 24.98
C TRP A 142 -22.39 23.63 24.72
N MET A 143 -21.30 24.05 25.31
CA MET A 143 -20.00 23.38 25.11
C MET A 143 -20.06 21.93 25.56
N LEU A 144 -20.66 21.64 26.73
CA LEU A 144 -20.84 20.24 27.19
C LEU A 144 -21.76 19.44 26.25
N PHE A 145 -22.85 20.06 25.79
CA PHE A 145 -23.76 19.46 24.82
C PHE A 145 -23.07 19.20 23.50
N ALA A 146 -22.24 20.13 22.99
CA ALA A 146 -21.48 19.97 21.75
C ALA A 146 -20.51 18.79 21.82
N PHE A 147 -19.79 18.61 22.93
CA PHE A 147 -18.93 17.43 23.11
C PHE A 147 -19.71 16.12 23.16
N TRP A 148 -20.87 16.11 23.81
CA TRP A 148 -21.72 14.93 23.89
C TRP A 148 -22.29 14.54 22.52
N ILE A 149 -22.74 15.49 21.69
CA ILE A 149 -23.32 15.25 20.38
C ILE A 149 -22.25 15.10 19.27
N ALA A 150 -21.00 15.53 19.51
CA ALA A 150 -19.94 15.50 18.51
C ALA A 150 -19.71 14.10 17.94
N ARG A 151 -19.63 13.09 18.81
CA ARG A 151 -19.38 11.69 18.39
C ARG A 151 -20.46 11.14 17.47
N PRO A 152 -21.76 11.14 17.82
CA PRO A 152 -22.80 10.60 16.95
C PRO A 152 -22.96 11.39 15.66
N THR A 153 -22.87 12.72 15.70
CA THR A 153 -22.99 13.55 14.49
C THR A 153 -21.79 13.43 13.56
N THR A 154 -20.59 13.31 14.10
CA THR A 154 -19.39 13.03 13.29
C THR A 154 -19.48 11.68 12.59
N ASN A 155 -19.93 10.64 13.30
CA ASN A 155 -20.14 9.33 12.71
C ASN A 155 -21.20 9.38 11.61
N TRP A 156 -22.31 10.08 11.84
CA TRP A 156 -23.35 10.25 10.84
C TRP A 156 -22.86 11.02 9.61
N ILE A 157 -22.09 12.10 9.78
CA ILE A 157 -21.49 12.86 8.67
C ILE A 157 -20.55 11.98 7.86
N MET A 158 -19.68 11.23 8.54
CA MET A 158 -18.70 10.39 7.87
C MET A 158 -19.32 9.20 7.14
N SER A 159 -20.39 8.60 7.66
CA SER A 159 -21.03 7.43 7.06
C SER A 159 -22.10 7.79 6.02
N THR A 160 -22.96 8.75 6.33
CA THR A 160 -24.17 9.04 5.52
C THR A 160 -24.13 10.43 4.91
N GLY A 161 -23.71 11.43 5.70
CA GLY A 161 -23.77 12.84 5.30
C GLY A 161 -22.86 13.16 4.12
N ILE A 162 -21.63 12.67 4.13
CA ILE A 162 -20.69 12.85 3.02
C ILE A 162 -21.21 12.17 1.76
N GLY A 163 -21.73 10.94 1.88
CA GLY A 163 -22.34 10.21 0.75
C GLY A 163 -23.51 10.99 0.14
N PHE A 164 -24.38 11.53 0.97
CA PHE A 164 -25.53 12.32 0.50
C PHE A 164 -25.12 13.63 -0.19
N ILE A 165 -24.16 14.36 0.39
CA ILE A 165 -23.66 15.63 -0.18
C ILE A 165 -22.87 15.38 -1.48
N LEU A 166 -22.12 14.28 -1.56
CA LEU A 166 -21.29 13.96 -2.73
C LEU A 166 -22.06 13.26 -3.85
N LYS A 167 -23.24 12.68 -3.58
CA LYS A 167 -24.05 11.95 -4.55
C LYS A 167 -24.31 12.71 -5.87
N PRO A 168 -24.67 14.02 -5.89
CA PRO A 168 -24.81 14.75 -7.14
C PRO A 168 -23.51 14.95 -7.92
N PHE A 169 -22.36 14.84 -7.25
CA PHE A 169 -21.03 15.00 -7.83
C PHE A 169 -20.30 13.66 -8.05
N GLU A 170 -20.96 12.54 -7.77
CA GLU A 170 -20.38 11.20 -7.79
C GLU A 170 -19.66 10.91 -9.11
N LYS A 171 -20.28 11.17 -10.26
CA LYS A 171 -19.65 10.96 -11.57
C LYS A 171 -18.38 11.80 -11.78
N THR A 172 -18.38 13.04 -11.30
CA THR A 172 -17.22 13.94 -11.43
C THR A 172 -16.12 13.55 -10.46
N ILE A 173 -16.50 13.13 -9.27
CA ILE A 173 -15.56 12.67 -8.23
C ILE A 173 -14.93 11.37 -8.66
N ASN A 174 -15.72 10.39 -9.13
CA ASN A 174 -15.20 9.11 -9.62
C ASN A 174 -14.26 9.34 -10.81
N LYS A 175 -14.64 10.15 -11.79
CA LYS A 175 -13.73 10.49 -12.90
C LYS A 175 -12.41 11.15 -12.45
N ARG A 176 -12.45 12.00 -11.41
CA ARG A 176 -11.23 12.60 -10.84
C ARG A 176 -10.45 11.62 -9.97
N LEU A 177 -11.14 10.71 -9.28
CA LEU A 177 -10.51 9.63 -8.55
C LEU A 177 -9.81 8.67 -9.50
N ASP A 178 -10.49 8.23 -10.56
CA ASP A 178 -9.93 7.34 -11.57
C ASP A 178 -8.69 7.94 -12.23
N ALA A 179 -8.76 9.19 -12.68
CA ALA A 179 -7.60 9.91 -13.21
C ALA A 179 -6.48 10.07 -12.17
N THR A 180 -6.82 10.23 -10.88
CA THR A 180 -5.82 10.32 -9.80
C THR A 180 -5.24 8.95 -9.46
N LEU A 181 -6.04 7.90 -9.57
CA LEU A 181 -5.60 6.52 -9.41
C LEU A 181 -4.67 6.11 -10.55
N GLU A 182 -5.03 6.40 -11.79
CA GLU A 182 -4.20 6.15 -12.97
C GLU A 182 -2.87 6.91 -12.89
N ASP A 183 -2.91 8.22 -12.63
CA ASP A 183 -1.72 9.07 -12.51
C ASP A 183 -0.89 8.80 -11.25
N GLY A 184 -1.45 8.17 -10.26
CA GLY A 184 -0.81 7.89 -8.96
C GLY A 184 -0.40 6.44 -8.76
N CYS A 185 -0.70 5.56 -9.71
CA CYS A 185 -0.40 4.14 -9.62
C CYS A 185 1.07 3.88 -9.94
N SER A 186 1.74 3.20 -9.02
CA SER A 186 3.05 2.62 -9.24
C SER A 186 2.91 1.13 -9.47
N GLU A 187 3.84 0.50 -10.20
CA GLU A 187 3.73 -0.93 -10.50
C GLU A 187 5.08 -1.63 -10.58
N PHE A 188 5.05 -2.90 -10.24
CA PHE A 188 6.06 -3.88 -10.61
C PHE A 188 5.48 -4.71 -11.77
N ASN A 189 6.10 -4.62 -12.92
CA ASN A 189 5.65 -5.33 -14.11
C ASN A 189 6.53 -6.57 -14.32
N ARG A 190 5.91 -7.75 -14.15
CA ARG A 190 6.59 -9.04 -14.29
C ARG A 190 6.90 -9.38 -15.74
N VAL A 191 6.09 -8.89 -16.70
CA VAL A 191 6.18 -9.24 -18.12
C VAL A 191 7.44 -8.63 -18.75
N ASP A 192 7.73 -7.37 -18.47
CA ASP A 192 8.87 -6.62 -19.02
C ASP A 192 10.03 -6.42 -18.02
N GLY A 193 9.84 -6.80 -16.76
CA GLY A 193 10.87 -6.64 -15.72
C GLY A 193 11.07 -5.20 -15.24
N GLN A 194 10.14 -4.27 -15.55
CA GLN A 194 10.26 -2.87 -15.18
C GLN A 194 9.54 -2.56 -13.86
N VAL A 195 10.05 -1.57 -13.17
CA VAL A 195 9.39 -0.93 -12.01
C VAL A 195 9.07 0.50 -12.38
N ARG A 196 7.79 0.84 -12.33
CA ARG A 196 7.29 2.18 -12.58
C ARG A 196 6.79 2.78 -11.29
N ILE A 197 7.34 3.94 -10.88
CA ILE A 197 6.96 4.64 -9.66
C ILE A 197 6.37 6.00 -10.04
N ALA A 198 5.12 6.22 -9.68
CA ALA A 198 4.44 7.47 -9.95
C ALA A 198 5.02 8.60 -9.09
N LEU A 199 5.49 9.66 -9.73
CA LEU A 199 6.01 10.87 -9.10
C LEU A 199 4.92 11.95 -8.94
N GLY A 200 3.73 11.68 -9.45
CA GLY A 200 2.60 12.60 -9.52
C GLY A 200 2.64 13.55 -10.72
N ARG A 201 1.48 14.09 -11.05
CA ARG A 201 1.26 14.96 -12.23
C ARG A 201 1.64 14.26 -13.54
N GLY A 202 1.25 13.01 -13.72
CA GLY A 202 1.54 12.21 -14.93
C GLY A 202 3.03 11.89 -15.15
N ARG A 203 3.90 12.12 -14.16
CA ARG A 203 5.33 11.80 -14.26
C ARG A 203 5.63 10.48 -13.56
N TYR A 204 6.45 9.67 -14.19
CA TYR A 204 6.88 8.38 -13.67
C TYR A 204 8.39 8.31 -13.59
N PHE A 205 8.86 7.57 -12.62
CA PHE A 205 10.22 7.04 -12.58
C PHE A 205 10.14 5.58 -13.02
N GLU A 206 10.79 5.24 -14.10
CA GLU A 206 10.77 3.89 -14.66
C GLU A 206 12.20 3.38 -14.79
N ALA A 207 12.44 2.15 -14.32
CA ALA A 207 13.74 1.53 -14.39
C ALA A 207 13.62 0.00 -14.28
N PRO A 208 14.59 -0.77 -14.83
CA PRO A 208 14.67 -2.21 -14.64
C PRO A 208 14.68 -2.59 -13.16
N PHE A 209 13.95 -3.66 -12.82
CA PHE A 209 13.89 -4.13 -11.43
C PHE A 209 15.26 -4.40 -10.82
N VAL A 210 16.21 -4.89 -11.62
CA VAL A 210 17.60 -5.16 -11.19
C VAL A 210 18.37 -3.92 -10.71
N GLU A 211 17.89 -2.71 -10.98
CA GLU A 211 18.49 -1.45 -10.51
C GLU A 211 18.00 -1.00 -9.12
N PHE A 212 17.12 -1.78 -8.49
CA PHE A 212 16.57 -1.44 -7.18
C PHE A 212 17.17 -2.31 -6.08
N ASP A 213 17.45 -1.67 -4.97
CA ASP A 213 17.66 -2.31 -3.68
C ASP A 213 16.54 -1.93 -2.74
N ALA A 214 16.43 -2.62 -1.63
CA ALA A 214 15.53 -2.24 -0.55
C ALA A 214 16.31 -1.92 0.73
N TYR A 215 15.73 -1.04 1.54
CA TYR A 215 16.12 -0.82 2.93
C TYR A 215 14.98 -1.19 3.84
N VAL A 216 15.31 -1.85 4.94
CA VAL A 216 14.42 -1.96 6.09
C VAL A 216 14.68 -0.76 6.98
N GLU A 217 13.73 0.15 7.03
CA GLU A 217 13.77 1.33 7.88
C GLU A 217 13.14 1.03 9.24
N ARG A 218 13.84 1.39 10.31
CA ARG A 218 13.30 1.36 11.67
C ARG A 218 12.61 2.68 11.99
N VAL A 219 11.30 2.62 12.19
CA VAL A 219 10.45 3.78 12.47
C VAL A 219 10.10 3.79 13.95
N VAL A 220 10.51 4.83 14.67
CA VAL A 220 10.14 5.02 16.07
C VAL A 220 8.90 5.89 16.14
N GLN A 221 7.82 5.37 16.72
CA GLN A 221 6.56 6.08 16.92
C GLN A 221 6.09 5.97 18.36
N HIS A 222 5.07 6.79 18.71
CA HIS A 222 4.41 6.66 20.00
C HIS A 222 3.74 5.27 20.06
N GLY A 223 4.29 4.37 20.84
CA GLY A 223 3.84 2.97 20.95
C GLY A 223 4.87 1.92 20.61
N GLY A 224 6.05 2.28 20.10
CA GLY A 224 7.12 1.31 19.88
C GLY A 224 8.03 1.56 18.69
N ILE A 225 8.75 0.51 18.36
CA ILE A 225 9.63 0.43 17.19
C ILE A 225 8.90 -0.41 16.14
N PHE A 226 8.82 0.14 14.95
CA PHE A 226 8.18 -0.47 13.78
C PHE A 226 9.19 -0.52 12.63
N TYR A 227 8.83 -1.24 11.59
CA TYR A 227 9.68 -1.44 10.44
C TYR A 227 8.91 -1.14 9.15
N ARG A 228 9.62 -0.66 8.13
CA ARG A 228 9.05 -0.36 6.82
C ARG A 228 10.03 -0.71 5.70
N LEU A 229 9.52 -1.23 4.58
CA LEU A 229 10.29 -1.44 3.37
C LEU A 229 10.39 -0.14 2.56
N MET A 230 11.60 0.23 2.16
CA MET A 230 11.84 1.34 1.25
C MET A 230 12.61 0.86 0.02
N LEU A 231 12.18 1.27 -1.16
CA LEU A 231 12.93 1.03 -2.39
C LEU A 231 13.94 2.14 -2.65
N VAL A 232 15.10 1.74 -3.11
CA VAL A 232 16.18 2.66 -3.50
C VAL A 232 16.74 2.24 -4.85
N HIS A 233 16.79 3.17 -5.77
CA HIS A 233 17.48 2.94 -7.03
C HIS A 233 18.99 3.08 -6.83
N HIS A 234 19.74 2.00 -7.04
CA HIS A 234 21.12 1.94 -6.55
C HIS A 234 22.12 2.82 -7.33
N TYR A 235 21.86 3.17 -8.60
CA TYR A 235 22.77 4.06 -9.34
C TYR A 235 22.59 5.53 -9.00
N ILE A 236 21.37 6.03 -8.91
CA ILE A 236 21.10 7.44 -8.62
C ILE A 236 20.82 7.72 -7.13
N GLN A 237 20.82 6.69 -6.29
CA GLN A 237 20.55 6.78 -4.84
C GLN A 237 19.20 7.45 -4.50
N LYS A 238 18.21 7.38 -5.41
CA LYS A 238 16.88 7.92 -5.19
C LYS A 238 16.06 6.95 -4.37
N THR A 239 15.58 7.44 -3.24
CA THR A 239 14.74 6.66 -2.31
C THR A 239 13.27 6.91 -2.56
N PHE A 240 12.48 5.85 -2.54
CA PHE A 240 11.03 5.86 -2.71
C PHE A 240 10.36 5.42 -1.40
N ASN A 241 10.17 6.35 -0.49
CA ASN A 241 9.60 6.11 0.85
C ASN A 241 8.09 6.44 0.98
N LYS A 242 7.47 6.95 -0.09
CA LYS A 242 6.05 7.34 -0.12
C LYS A 242 5.19 6.37 -0.92
N THR A 243 5.69 5.16 -1.13
CA THR A 243 4.99 4.13 -1.89
C THR A 243 4.01 3.40 -0.97
N GLY A 244 2.78 3.23 -1.43
CA GLY A 244 1.73 2.57 -0.65
C GLY A 244 1.83 1.04 -0.61
N PHE A 245 2.89 0.43 -1.16
CA PHE A 245 3.07 -1.01 -1.14
C PHE A 245 3.65 -1.52 0.19
N SER A 246 4.32 -0.65 0.95
CA SER A 246 4.90 -0.99 2.24
C SER A 246 4.18 -0.22 3.35
N THR A 247 3.48 -0.95 4.19
CA THR A 247 2.92 -0.46 5.44
C THR A 247 4.00 -0.43 6.53
N ILE A 248 3.66 0.10 7.68
CA ILE A 248 4.52 0.05 8.86
C ILE A 248 4.15 -1.21 9.61
N GLU A 249 5.10 -2.15 9.73
CA GLU A 249 4.89 -3.44 10.34
C GLU A 249 5.50 -3.50 11.75
N SER A 250 4.96 -4.34 12.60
CA SER A 250 5.45 -4.52 13.96
C SER A 250 6.76 -5.31 14.01
N GLU A 251 6.96 -6.21 13.04
CA GLU A 251 8.13 -7.09 13.00
C GLU A 251 8.97 -6.87 11.74
N LYS A 252 10.29 -6.93 11.91
CA LYS A 252 11.25 -6.84 10.81
C LYS A 252 11.09 -8.00 9.82
N SER A 253 10.75 -9.18 10.32
CA SER A 253 10.55 -10.39 9.52
C SER A 253 9.45 -10.24 8.48
N GLU A 254 8.37 -9.52 8.79
CA GLU A 254 7.26 -9.22 7.86
C GLU A 254 7.76 -8.38 6.67
N VAL A 255 8.57 -7.38 6.96
CA VAL A 255 9.17 -6.51 5.93
C VAL A 255 10.15 -7.28 5.04
N LEU A 256 10.94 -8.18 5.62
CA LEU A 256 11.84 -9.05 4.87
C LEU A 256 11.07 -10.05 4.00
N ALA A 257 9.96 -10.60 4.51
CA ALA A 257 9.07 -11.47 3.75
C ALA A 257 8.44 -10.75 2.55
N LEU A 258 8.02 -9.50 2.74
CA LEU A 258 7.49 -8.67 1.64
C LEU A 258 8.55 -8.44 0.55
N TRP A 259 9.78 -8.10 0.92
CA TRP A 259 10.86 -7.92 -0.05
C TRP A 259 11.21 -9.21 -0.79
N ASP A 260 11.26 -10.33 -0.09
CA ASP A 260 11.48 -11.63 -0.69
C ASP A 260 10.35 -12.00 -1.66
N MET A 261 9.10 -11.77 -1.25
CA MET A 261 7.91 -11.98 -2.09
C MET A 261 7.99 -11.17 -3.39
N LEU A 262 8.35 -9.87 -3.32
CA LEU A 262 8.47 -9.01 -4.50
C LEU A 262 9.57 -9.50 -5.46
N GLN A 263 10.73 -9.91 -4.94
CA GLN A 263 11.81 -10.43 -5.77
C GLN A 263 11.39 -11.73 -6.47
N ARG A 264 10.69 -12.64 -5.78
CA ARG A 264 10.19 -13.88 -6.36
C ARG A 264 9.08 -13.65 -7.36
N TYR A 265 8.21 -12.68 -7.06
CA TYR A 265 7.19 -12.28 -8.01
C TYR A 265 7.80 -11.79 -9.33
N MET A 266 8.85 -10.98 -9.28
CA MET A 266 9.50 -10.45 -10.47
C MET A 266 10.32 -11.50 -11.23
N ASP A 267 10.81 -12.55 -10.56
CA ASP A 267 11.59 -13.63 -11.20
C ASP A 267 10.66 -14.57 -11.99
N VAL A 268 10.61 -14.40 -13.31
CA VAL A 268 9.75 -15.21 -14.21
C VAL A 268 10.16 -16.68 -14.29
N THR A 269 11.31 -17.06 -13.74
CA THR A 269 11.74 -18.47 -13.66
C THR A 269 11.20 -19.18 -12.41
N GLN A 270 10.59 -18.46 -11.49
CA GLN A 270 9.99 -18.96 -10.26
C GLN A 270 8.47 -18.95 -10.34
N PRO A 271 7.79 -19.88 -9.66
CA PRO A 271 6.34 -19.80 -9.52
C PRO A 271 5.96 -18.51 -8.75
N LEU A 272 4.78 -17.99 -9.04
CA LEU A 272 4.22 -16.87 -8.28
C LEU A 272 4.24 -17.17 -6.77
N PRO A 273 4.57 -16.19 -5.95
CA PRO A 273 4.48 -16.33 -4.50
C PRO A 273 3.10 -16.84 -4.06
N ASP A 274 3.09 -17.69 -3.03
CA ASP A 274 1.84 -18.17 -2.46
C ASP A 274 1.29 -17.13 -1.48
N THR A 275 0.50 -16.21 -2.00
CA THR A 275 -0.15 -15.14 -1.26
C THR A 275 -1.61 -15.04 -1.69
N PRO A 276 -2.53 -14.64 -0.78
CA PRO A 276 -3.96 -14.58 -1.08
C PRO A 276 -4.27 -13.82 -2.37
N ARG A 277 -3.68 -12.64 -2.54
CA ARG A 277 -3.98 -11.76 -3.69
C ARG A 277 -3.55 -12.31 -5.05
N LEU A 278 -2.61 -13.22 -5.11
CA LEU A 278 -2.14 -13.83 -6.36
C LEU A 278 -2.84 -15.16 -6.67
N GLU A 279 -3.53 -15.75 -5.69
CA GLU A 279 -4.16 -17.07 -5.87
C GLU A 279 -5.10 -17.16 -7.09
N PRO A 280 -5.99 -16.19 -7.38
CA PRO A 280 -6.90 -16.28 -8.51
C PRO A 280 -6.20 -16.34 -9.86
N PHE A 281 -4.95 -15.85 -9.93
CA PHE A 281 -4.19 -15.71 -11.19
C PHE A 281 -3.09 -16.76 -11.37
N ARG A 282 -2.89 -17.66 -10.40
CA ARG A 282 -1.81 -18.65 -10.42
C ARG A 282 -1.89 -19.57 -11.63
N HIS A 283 -3.09 -19.94 -12.05
CA HIS A 283 -3.31 -20.81 -13.21
C HIS A 283 -2.99 -20.14 -14.55
N LEU A 284 -2.92 -18.79 -14.60
CA LEU A 284 -2.58 -18.01 -15.80
C LEU A 284 -1.07 -17.86 -16.01
N ASP A 285 -0.25 -18.11 -14.98
CA ASP A 285 1.21 -18.12 -15.09
C ASP A 285 1.71 -19.55 -15.37
N PRO A 286 2.36 -19.81 -16.53
CA PRO A 286 2.68 -21.18 -16.93
C PRO A 286 3.63 -21.91 -15.96
N VAL A 287 4.59 -21.18 -15.37
CA VAL A 287 5.54 -21.74 -14.40
C VAL A 287 4.83 -22.12 -13.11
N THR A 288 3.91 -21.28 -12.68
CA THR A 288 3.11 -21.51 -11.47
C THR A 288 2.12 -22.64 -11.66
N ALA A 289 1.40 -22.66 -12.78
CA ALA A 289 0.43 -23.71 -13.08
C ALA A 289 1.10 -25.10 -13.07
N GLU A 290 2.28 -25.22 -13.69
CA GLU A 290 3.04 -26.47 -13.68
C GLU A 290 3.56 -26.84 -12.27
N HIS A 291 4.01 -25.86 -11.50
CA HIS A 291 4.43 -26.06 -10.12
C HIS A 291 3.26 -26.54 -9.26
N ASP A 292 2.09 -25.87 -9.34
CA ASP A 292 0.91 -26.21 -8.54
C ASP A 292 0.35 -27.59 -8.91
N ARG A 293 0.39 -27.94 -10.20
CA ARG A 293 0.04 -29.29 -10.68
C ARG A 293 0.96 -30.36 -10.07
N LYS A 294 2.27 -30.11 -10.00
CA LYS A 294 3.25 -31.05 -9.46
C LYS A 294 3.14 -31.22 -7.93
N THR A 295 2.87 -30.14 -7.23
CA THR A 295 2.79 -30.13 -5.77
C THR A 295 1.41 -30.49 -5.23
N GLY A 296 0.38 -30.53 -6.08
CA GLY A 296 -1.00 -30.79 -5.67
C GLY A 296 -1.59 -29.66 -4.83
N ARG A 297 -1.10 -28.42 -4.98
CA ARG A 297 -1.61 -27.26 -4.23
C ARG A 297 -3.10 -27.07 -4.52
N ASN A 298 -3.89 -26.89 -3.46
CA ASN A 298 -5.30 -26.53 -3.61
C ASN A 298 -5.44 -25.16 -4.30
N PRO A 299 -6.09 -25.09 -5.50
CA PRO A 299 -6.20 -23.85 -6.27
C PRO A 299 -7.07 -22.77 -5.59
N ARG A 300 -7.81 -23.13 -4.55
CA ARG A 300 -8.70 -22.23 -3.82
C ARG A 300 -8.37 -22.14 -2.32
N TYR A 301 -7.13 -22.41 -1.96
CA TYR A 301 -6.72 -22.48 -0.56
C TYR A 301 -7.09 -21.23 0.24
N TRP A 302 -6.74 -20.05 -0.26
CA TRP A 302 -7.00 -18.78 0.41
C TRP A 302 -8.47 -18.31 0.27
N ARG A 303 -9.09 -18.59 -0.85
CA ARG A 303 -10.49 -18.19 -1.10
C ARG A 303 -11.49 -18.99 -0.30
N ASP A 304 -11.20 -20.27 -0.08
CA ASP A 304 -12.07 -21.18 0.70
C ASP A 304 -11.67 -21.26 2.17
N LEU A 305 -10.65 -20.48 2.60
CA LEU A 305 -10.18 -20.46 3.96
C LEU A 305 -11.25 -19.91 4.91
N ASP A 306 -11.57 -20.65 5.98
CA ASP A 306 -12.37 -20.10 7.09
C ASP A 306 -11.53 -19.11 7.88
N LEU A 307 -11.75 -17.81 7.61
CA LEU A 307 -10.93 -16.74 8.14
C LEU A 307 -11.03 -16.61 9.65
N GLU A 308 -12.20 -16.86 10.23
CA GLU A 308 -12.38 -16.73 11.69
C GLU A 308 -11.62 -17.84 12.42
N SER A 309 -11.77 -19.09 11.98
CA SER A 309 -10.95 -20.19 12.52
C SER A 309 -9.46 -19.97 12.30
N TRP A 310 -9.07 -19.38 11.17
CA TRP A 310 -7.67 -19.15 10.85
C TRP A 310 -7.04 -18.02 11.69
N LYS A 311 -7.80 -16.95 11.99
CA LYS A 311 -7.36 -15.83 12.86
C LYS A 311 -7.12 -16.31 14.30
N ASP A 312 -8.07 -17.08 14.82
CA ASP A 312 -8.07 -17.51 16.22
C ASP A 312 -7.30 -18.83 16.43
N GLY A 313 -6.93 -19.51 15.35
CA GLY A 313 -6.32 -20.82 15.36
C GLY A 313 -4.80 -20.83 15.07
N GLU A 314 -4.33 -22.02 14.72
CA GLU A 314 -2.91 -22.27 14.45
C GLU A 314 -2.42 -21.62 13.14
N GLY A 315 -3.31 -21.38 12.17
CA GLY A 315 -2.94 -20.91 10.82
C GLY A 315 -2.23 -19.56 10.80
N TRP A 316 -2.78 -18.54 11.45
CA TRP A 316 -2.15 -17.23 11.57
C TRP A 316 -0.84 -17.31 12.37
N THR A 317 -0.86 -18.02 13.48
CA THR A 317 0.32 -18.27 14.31
C THR A 317 1.41 -18.98 13.52
N GLU A 318 1.06 -19.95 12.66
CA GLU A 318 2.01 -20.66 11.81
C GLU A 318 2.68 -19.72 10.80
N VAL A 319 1.94 -18.84 10.12
CA VAL A 319 2.50 -17.86 9.18
C VAL A 319 3.51 -16.95 9.88
N HIS A 320 3.15 -16.39 11.04
CA HIS A 320 4.04 -15.55 11.84
C HIS A 320 5.28 -16.29 12.32
N GLN A 321 5.12 -17.52 12.81
CA GLN A 321 6.24 -18.33 13.25
C GLN A 321 7.18 -18.69 12.09
N ARG A 322 6.65 -18.96 10.92
CA ARG A 322 7.47 -19.20 9.71
C ARG A 322 8.27 -17.97 9.33
N GLN A 323 7.64 -16.81 9.31
CA GLN A 323 8.32 -15.55 9.02
C GLN A 323 9.38 -15.20 10.05
N SER A 324 9.08 -15.32 11.35
CA SER A 324 9.99 -14.96 12.42
C SER A 324 11.17 -15.93 12.57
N ARG A 325 10.96 -17.23 12.31
CA ARG A 325 11.99 -18.28 12.37
C ARG A 325 12.75 -18.48 11.07
N PHE A 326 12.32 -17.81 10.00
CA PHE A 326 12.96 -17.96 8.71
C PHE A 326 14.41 -17.44 8.77
N PRO A 327 15.40 -18.18 8.20
CA PRO A 327 16.81 -17.82 8.29
C PRO A 327 17.19 -16.68 7.35
N TRP A 328 16.65 -15.49 7.59
CA TRP A 328 16.86 -14.31 6.74
C TRP A 328 18.34 -13.94 6.57
N GLY A 329 19.19 -14.27 7.53
CA GLY A 329 20.64 -14.03 7.47
C GLY A 329 21.42 -14.96 6.54
N SER A 330 20.88 -16.12 6.16
CA SER A 330 21.55 -17.13 5.31
C SER A 330 21.17 -17.00 3.82
N ARG A 331 20.85 -15.82 3.37
CA ARG A 331 20.37 -15.55 2.03
C ARG A 331 21.52 -15.39 1.04
N THR A 332 21.32 -15.83 -0.20
CA THR A 332 22.35 -15.71 -1.26
C THR A 332 22.07 -14.48 -2.11
N CYS A 333 23.09 -13.62 -2.26
CA CYS A 333 23.02 -12.52 -3.21
C CYS A 333 23.38 -13.00 -4.62
N LYS A 334 22.42 -12.90 -5.54
CA LYS A 334 22.60 -13.29 -6.94
C LYS A 334 23.07 -12.14 -7.83
N LEU A 335 22.91 -10.92 -7.36
CA LEU A 335 23.33 -9.71 -8.08
C LEU A 335 24.82 -9.44 -7.96
N THR A 336 25.37 -9.63 -6.76
CA THR A 336 26.79 -9.29 -6.47
C THR A 336 27.79 -9.86 -7.48
N PRO A 337 27.67 -11.10 -7.96
CA PRO A 337 28.61 -11.65 -8.95
C PRO A 337 28.60 -10.94 -10.30
N GLN A 338 27.57 -10.15 -10.61
CA GLN A 338 27.42 -9.47 -11.88
C GLN A 338 27.86 -8.00 -11.83
N LEU A 339 28.03 -7.45 -10.63
CA LEU A 339 28.41 -6.06 -10.44
C LEU A 339 29.86 -5.79 -10.88
N GLY A 340 30.07 -4.70 -11.59
CA GLY A 340 31.40 -4.25 -12.05
C GLY A 340 31.93 -4.97 -13.28
N LYS A 341 31.11 -5.80 -13.95
CA LYS A 341 31.53 -6.54 -15.16
C LYS A 341 31.48 -5.72 -16.44
N ILE A 342 30.69 -4.66 -16.45
CA ILE A 342 30.61 -3.71 -17.58
C ILE A 342 30.72 -2.27 -17.08
N SER A 343 31.05 -1.37 -18.01
CA SER A 343 31.06 0.06 -17.73
C SER A 343 29.65 0.63 -17.67
N MET A 344 29.47 1.77 -16.99
CA MET A 344 28.20 2.50 -16.97
C MET A 344 27.79 2.96 -18.37
N GLU A 345 28.74 3.26 -19.24
CA GLU A 345 28.47 3.70 -20.60
C GLU A 345 27.88 2.56 -21.46
N GLU A 346 28.46 1.37 -21.34
CA GLU A 346 27.95 0.16 -22.02
C GLU A 346 26.56 -0.19 -21.49
N TYR A 347 26.36 -0.14 -20.19
CA TYR A 347 25.08 -0.45 -19.57
C TYR A 347 23.96 0.50 -20.05
N ARG A 348 24.24 1.80 -20.19
CA ARG A 348 23.26 2.77 -20.71
C ARG A 348 22.74 2.40 -22.11
N LYS A 349 23.57 1.75 -22.94
CA LYS A 349 23.16 1.30 -24.28
C LYS A 349 22.26 0.06 -24.25
N LEU A 350 22.37 -0.75 -23.19
CA LEU A 350 21.61 -1.98 -23.02
C LEU A 350 20.26 -1.77 -22.33
N ARG A 351 20.10 -0.63 -21.65
CA ARG A 351 18.86 -0.35 -20.90
C ARG A 351 17.66 -0.17 -21.82
N PRO A 352 16.45 -0.58 -21.35
CA PRO A 352 15.24 -0.39 -22.11
C PRO A 352 14.99 1.09 -22.46
N PRO A 353 14.46 1.36 -23.66
CA PRO A 353 14.06 2.71 -24.02
C PRO A 353 12.94 3.19 -23.08
N GLY A 354 13.04 4.43 -22.62
CA GLY A 354 12.09 5.02 -21.67
C GLY A 354 12.50 4.91 -20.20
N ALA A 355 13.47 4.08 -19.86
CA ALA A 355 14.00 4.03 -18.50
C ALA A 355 14.61 5.38 -18.07
N TRP A 356 14.42 5.73 -16.80
CA TRP A 356 14.92 6.97 -16.23
C TRP A 356 16.44 7.12 -16.45
N PRO A 357 16.94 8.28 -16.86
CA PRO A 357 18.37 8.47 -17.16
C PRO A 357 19.25 8.27 -15.90
N ILE A 358 20.38 7.59 -16.08
CA ILE A 358 21.39 7.32 -15.05
C ILE A 358 22.76 7.78 -15.51
#